data_dd27a87006d3ebb30a2c3d3bb5be2b99
#
_entry.id   dd27a87006d3ebb30a2c3d3bb5be2b99
#
_cell.length_a   1.000
_cell.length_b   1.000
_cell.length_c   1.000
_cell.angle_alpha   90.00
_cell.angle_beta   90.00
_cell.angle_gamma   90.00
#
_symmetry.space_group_name_H-M   'P 1'
#
loop_
_entity.id
_entity.type
_entity.pdbx_description
1 polymer ?
#
loop_
_entity_poly.entity_id
_entity_poly.type
_entity_poly.pdbx_seq_one_letter_code
_entity_poly.pdbx_strand_id
1 'polypeptide(L)'
;MYIKSPCNWVGNKYKHLDKINEIVGGKEYERVIEPFMGTGNILLNINTPAKVYIGNDNISLVPKLYSFMVDNDFKYDLEELEDIIKAWNSFSDKEDYYVFRNYWNSKYSNNAYDKDFVYETVLLLKMCSNSMVRFNKKGEFNQGFRGLASGKIEFFSNNMKDSIVSQLNLLS
;
A
#
# COMPACT_ATOMS: atom_id res chain seq x y z
N MET A 1 11.37 12.89 -9.21
CA MET A 1 11.47 11.48 -8.75
C MET A 1 10.06 10.93 -8.72
N TYR A 2 9.83 9.71 -9.20
CA TYR A 2 8.50 9.10 -9.16
C TYR A 2 8.20 8.46 -7.81
N ILE A 3 6.95 8.60 -7.35
CA ILE A 3 6.42 7.95 -6.15
C ILE A 3 6.23 6.46 -6.47
N LYS A 4 6.73 5.59 -5.61
CA LYS A 4 6.54 4.14 -5.74
C LYS A 4 5.46 3.68 -4.78
N SER A 5 4.42 3.04 -5.32
CA SER A 5 3.36 2.43 -4.51
C SER A 5 3.95 1.46 -3.46
N PRO A 6 3.44 1.43 -2.23
CA PRO A 6 3.80 0.42 -1.24
C PRO A 6 3.35 -1.00 -1.63
N CYS A 7 2.38 -1.09 -2.52
CA CYS A 7 1.87 -2.35 -3.04
C CYS A 7 2.75 -2.89 -4.16
N ASN A 8 2.98 -4.20 -4.19
CA ASN A 8 3.62 -4.87 -5.31
C ASN A 8 2.58 -5.69 -6.10
N TRP A 9 2.66 -5.60 -7.43
CA TRP A 9 1.75 -6.28 -8.34
C TRP A 9 2.47 -6.68 -9.62
N VAL A 10 2.18 -7.86 -10.11
CA VAL A 10 2.72 -8.32 -11.39
C VAL A 10 2.22 -7.40 -12.51
N GLY A 11 3.15 -6.94 -13.35
CA GLY A 11 2.81 -6.08 -14.49
C GLY A 11 2.57 -4.61 -14.14
N ASN A 12 3.02 -4.13 -12.97
CA ASN A 12 2.93 -2.70 -12.66
C ASN A 12 3.65 -1.84 -13.72
N LYS A 13 3.17 -0.60 -13.89
CA LYS A 13 3.62 0.28 -14.97
C LYS A 13 4.71 1.28 -14.57
N TYR A 14 5.33 1.11 -13.39
CA TYR A 14 6.35 2.04 -12.88
C TYR A 14 7.50 2.30 -13.89
N LYS A 15 7.96 1.25 -14.57
CA LYS A 15 9.05 1.35 -15.57
C LYS A 15 8.62 2.05 -16.86
N HIS A 16 7.34 2.32 -17.05
CA HIS A 16 6.79 2.93 -18.26
C HIS A 16 6.33 4.38 -18.03
N LEU A 17 6.53 4.92 -16.82
CA LEU A 17 6.04 6.25 -16.45
C LEU A 17 6.60 7.36 -17.33
N ASP A 18 7.89 7.31 -17.69
CA ASP A 18 8.49 8.30 -18.59
C ASP A 18 7.76 8.34 -19.94
N LYS A 19 7.52 7.15 -20.52
CA LYS A 19 6.84 7.04 -21.80
C LYS A 19 5.37 7.45 -21.73
N ILE A 20 4.69 7.13 -20.64
CA ILE A 20 3.30 7.54 -20.41
C ILE A 20 3.24 9.05 -20.28
N ASN A 21 4.09 9.66 -19.47
CA ASN A 21 4.13 11.11 -19.28
C ASN A 21 4.56 11.87 -20.54
N GLU A 22 5.41 11.30 -21.40
CA GLU A 22 5.73 11.85 -22.72
C GLU A 22 4.49 11.95 -23.62
N ILE A 23 3.61 10.92 -23.57
CA ILE A 23 2.42 10.86 -24.43
C ILE A 23 1.32 11.82 -23.94
N VAL A 24 1.09 11.87 -22.63
CA VAL A 24 -0.05 12.63 -22.04
C VAL A 24 0.35 13.99 -21.48
N GLY A 25 1.61 14.22 -21.19
CA GLY A 25 2.11 15.43 -20.56
C GLY A 25 1.89 16.69 -21.41
N GLY A 26 1.83 17.84 -20.74
CA GLY A 26 1.66 19.14 -21.40
C GLY A 26 0.27 19.42 -21.95
N LYS A 27 -0.70 18.56 -21.68
CA LYS A 27 -2.12 18.73 -22.05
C LYS A 27 -2.95 18.82 -20.78
N GLU A 28 -4.06 19.54 -20.82
CA GLU A 28 -5.05 19.58 -19.76
C GLU A 28 -6.22 18.65 -20.12
N TYR A 29 -6.74 17.92 -19.14
CA TYR A 29 -7.84 17.00 -19.34
C TYR A 29 -8.98 17.28 -18.35
N GLU A 30 -10.21 17.03 -18.76
CA GLU A 30 -11.35 17.04 -17.84
C GLU A 30 -11.23 15.88 -16.83
N ARG A 31 -10.81 14.70 -17.31
CA ARG A 31 -10.69 13.49 -16.50
C ARG A 31 -9.49 12.67 -16.92
N VAL A 32 -8.79 12.12 -15.93
CA VAL A 32 -7.83 11.03 -16.12
C VAL A 32 -8.41 9.79 -15.46
N ILE A 33 -8.54 8.72 -16.23
CA ILE A 33 -9.17 7.48 -15.76
C ILE A 33 -8.21 6.31 -15.96
N GLU A 34 -7.90 5.60 -14.88
CA GLU A 34 -7.12 4.35 -14.89
C GLU A 34 -8.04 3.19 -14.46
N PRO A 35 -8.71 2.50 -15.42
CA PRO A 35 -9.74 1.50 -15.10
C PRO A 35 -9.19 0.20 -14.53
N PHE A 36 -7.89 -0.05 -14.68
CA PHE A 36 -7.15 -1.21 -14.16
C PHE A 36 -5.89 -0.72 -13.45
N MET A 37 -6.08 0.02 -12.34
CA MET A 37 -5.00 0.78 -11.73
C MET A 37 -3.93 -0.10 -11.03
N GLY A 38 -4.26 -1.33 -10.67
CA GLY A 38 -3.35 -2.22 -9.96
C GLY A 38 -2.78 -1.55 -8.71
N THR A 39 -1.50 -1.20 -8.76
CA THR A 39 -0.81 -0.52 -7.65
C THR A 39 -0.95 1.00 -7.65
N GLY A 40 -1.65 1.60 -8.63
CA GLY A 40 -1.84 3.04 -8.75
C GLY A 40 -0.60 3.82 -9.20
N ASN A 41 0.45 3.16 -9.66
CA ASN A 41 1.70 3.85 -10.03
C ASN A 41 1.50 4.91 -11.12
N ILE A 42 0.53 4.77 -12.03
CA ILE A 42 0.26 5.79 -13.04
C ILE A 42 -0.40 7.01 -12.38
N LEU A 43 -1.53 6.84 -11.69
CA LEU A 43 -2.23 7.97 -11.05
C LEU A 43 -1.38 8.72 -10.05
N LEU A 44 -0.51 8.02 -9.30
CA LEU A 44 0.42 8.65 -8.36
C LEU A 44 1.50 9.51 -9.04
N ASN A 45 1.76 9.31 -10.34
CA ASN A 45 2.93 9.87 -11.01
C ASN A 45 2.60 10.52 -12.36
N ILE A 46 1.34 10.59 -12.73
CA ILE A 46 0.97 11.21 -14.00
C ILE A 46 1.19 12.72 -13.93
N ASN A 47 1.98 13.24 -14.86
CA ASN A 47 2.32 14.66 -14.94
C ASN A 47 1.42 15.38 -15.94
N THR A 48 0.13 15.39 -15.64
CA THR A 48 -0.82 16.13 -16.47
C THR A 48 -1.96 16.67 -15.61
N PRO A 49 -2.31 17.96 -15.72
CA PRO A 49 -3.41 18.52 -14.97
C PRO A 49 -4.75 17.93 -15.45
N ALA A 50 -5.59 17.58 -14.49
CA ALA A 50 -6.97 17.16 -14.75
C ALA A 50 -7.88 17.63 -13.61
N LYS A 51 -9.16 17.86 -13.93
CA LYS A 51 -10.14 18.25 -12.91
C LYS A 51 -10.49 17.08 -11.99
N VAL A 52 -10.46 15.86 -12.54
CA VAL A 52 -10.81 14.64 -11.81
C VAL A 52 -9.86 13.51 -12.17
N TYR A 53 -9.38 12.80 -11.17
CA TYR A 53 -8.60 11.56 -11.32
C TYR A 53 -9.43 10.40 -10.80
N ILE A 54 -9.56 9.34 -11.60
CA ILE A 54 -10.38 8.16 -11.27
C ILE A 54 -9.52 6.91 -11.40
N GLY A 55 -9.31 6.21 -10.29
CA GLY A 55 -8.68 4.89 -10.26
C GLY A 55 -9.71 3.81 -9.96
N ASN A 56 -9.68 2.73 -10.72
CA ASN A 56 -10.50 1.55 -10.48
C ASN A 56 -9.68 0.28 -10.62
N ASP A 57 -9.99 -0.73 -9.81
CA ASP A 57 -9.47 -2.08 -9.97
C ASP A 57 -10.47 -3.10 -9.43
N ASN A 58 -10.42 -4.33 -9.94
CA ASN A 58 -11.24 -5.44 -9.44
C ASN A 58 -10.90 -5.79 -7.98
N ILE A 59 -9.64 -5.62 -7.58
CA ILE A 59 -9.23 -5.70 -6.19
C ILE A 59 -9.29 -4.31 -5.57
N SER A 60 -10.32 -4.06 -4.80
CA SER A 60 -10.65 -2.73 -4.28
C SER A 60 -9.71 -2.19 -3.19
N LEU A 61 -8.73 -2.97 -2.70
CA LEU A 61 -7.83 -2.53 -1.63
C LEU A 61 -7.10 -1.23 -1.98
N VAL A 62 -6.43 -1.19 -3.14
CA VAL A 62 -5.61 -0.03 -3.51
C VAL A 62 -6.47 1.21 -3.79
N PRO A 63 -7.56 1.13 -4.57
CA PRO A 63 -8.50 2.24 -4.70
C PRO A 63 -9.01 2.77 -3.36
N LYS A 64 -9.46 1.88 -2.47
CA LYS A 64 -9.98 2.25 -1.14
C LYS A 64 -8.91 2.89 -0.26
N LEU A 65 -7.70 2.35 -0.25
CA LEU A 65 -6.58 2.89 0.52
C LEU A 65 -6.28 4.33 0.09
N TYR A 66 -6.14 4.57 -1.21
CA TYR A 66 -5.82 5.91 -1.71
C TYR A 66 -6.99 6.88 -1.58
N SER A 67 -8.24 6.44 -1.81
CA SER A 67 -9.40 7.29 -1.52
C SER A 67 -9.44 7.69 -0.06
N PHE A 68 -9.24 6.76 0.87
CA PHE A 68 -9.19 7.08 2.29
C PHE A 68 -8.13 8.14 2.61
N MET A 69 -6.92 7.99 2.07
CA MET A 69 -5.82 8.94 2.29
C MET A 69 -6.16 10.34 1.76
N VAL A 70 -6.73 10.42 0.56
CA VAL A 70 -7.11 11.70 -0.05
C VAL A 70 -8.30 12.34 0.67
N ASP A 71 -9.36 11.57 0.93
CA ASP A 71 -10.61 12.07 1.54
C ASP A 71 -10.41 12.54 2.98
N ASN A 72 -9.39 12.03 3.68
CA ASN A 72 -9.08 12.37 5.07
C ASN A 72 -7.82 13.24 5.22
N ASP A 73 -7.28 13.79 4.12
CA ASP A 73 -6.02 14.58 4.12
C ASP A 73 -4.93 13.89 4.97
N PHE A 74 -4.71 12.59 4.68
CA PHE A 74 -3.80 11.74 5.45
C PHE A 74 -2.43 12.37 5.55
N LYS A 75 -1.96 12.57 6.77
CA LYS A 75 -0.60 12.98 7.08
C LYS A 75 0.08 11.87 7.87
N TYR A 76 1.25 11.52 7.40
CA TYR A 76 2.11 10.57 8.05
C TYR A 76 2.56 11.10 9.42
N ASP A 77 2.45 10.26 10.43
CA ASP A 77 2.92 10.50 11.78
C ASP A 77 3.89 9.37 12.20
N LEU A 78 5.12 9.76 12.56
CA LEU A 78 6.17 8.79 12.92
C LEU A 78 5.88 8.11 14.25
N GLU A 79 5.36 8.84 15.23
CA GLU A 79 5.09 8.32 16.57
C GLU A 79 3.99 7.26 16.51
N GLU A 80 2.90 7.54 15.80
CA GLU A 80 1.82 6.57 15.56
C GLU A 80 2.33 5.30 14.87
N LEU A 81 3.12 5.44 13.80
CA LEU A 81 3.70 4.28 13.12
C LEU A 81 4.61 3.47 14.06
N GLU A 82 5.42 4.15 14.90
CA GLU A 82 6.30 3.47 15.86
C GLU A 82 5.52 2.70 16.91
N ASP A 83 4.40 3.24 17.37
CA ASP A 83 3.55 2.56 18.36
C ASP A 83 2.88 1.33 17.76
N ILE A 84 2.40 1.41 16.52
CA ILE A 84 1.86 0.24 15.81
C ILE A 84 2.96 -0.81 15.59
N ILE A 85 4.16 -0.40 15.18
CA ILE A 85 5.30 -1.31 15.01
C ILE A 85 5.67 -1.98 16.34
N LYS A 86 5.71 -1.24 17.45
CA LYS A 86 5.99 -1.80 18.78
C LYS A 86 4.94 -2.83 19.19
N ALA A 87 3.65 -2.51 18.98
CA ALA A 87 2.56 -3.43 19.29
C ALA A 87 2.68 -4.76 18.56
N TRP A 88 3.07 -4.73 17.29
CA TRP A 88 3.18 -5.93 16.45
C TRP A 88 4.58 -6.58 16.46
N ASN A 89 5.62 -5.90 16.91
CA ASN A 89 6.97 -6.50 17.10
C ASN A 89 7.06 -7.42 18.33
N SER A 90 6.05 -7.43 19.19
CA SER A 90 5.93 -8.47 20.23
C SER A 90 5.73 -9.86 19.62
N PHE A 91 5.34 -9.93 18.39
CA PHE A 91 5.16 -11.15 17.63
C PHE A 91 6.49 -11.66 17.03
N SER A 92 6.72 -12.95 17.14
CA SER A 92 8.02 -13.54 16.85
C SER A 92 7.99 -14.67 15.83
N ASP A 93 6.81 -15.15 15.45
CA ASP A 93 6.68 -16.33 14.59
C ASP A 93 5.62 -16.18 13.48
N LYS A 94 5.47 -17.24 12.73
CA LYS A 94 4.56 -17.31 11.59
C LYS A 94 3.09 -17.25 12.01
N GLU A 95 2.77 -17.81 13.15
CA GLU A 95 1.41 -17.86 13.70
C GLU A 95 0.95 -16.46 14.07
N ASP A 96 1.81 -15.66 14.65
CA ASP A 96 1.57 -14.25 14.96
C ASP A 96 1.27 -13.42 13.70
N TYR A 97 1.99 -13.68 12.60
CA TYR A 97 1.65 -13.08 11.31
C TYR A 97 0.23 -13.43 10.87
N TYR A 98 -0.22 -14.66 11.06
CA TYR A 98 -1.58 -15.03 10.69
C TYR A 98 -2.64 -14.40 11.61
N VAL A 99 -2.33 -14.19 12.90
CA VAL A 99 -3.18 -13.42 13.81
C VAL A 99 -3.34 -11.99 13.29
N PHE A 100 -2.25 -11.32 12.95
CA PHE A 100 -2.27 -9.98 12.37
C PHE A 100 -3.06 -9.93 11.06
N ARG A 101 -2.80 -10.86 10.14
CA ARG A 101 -3.51 -10.92 8.87
C ARG A 101 -5.02 -11.14 9.05
N ASN A 102 -5.44 -11.97 9.99
CA ASN A 102 -6.86 -12.21 10.27
C ASN A 102 -7.53 -10.99 10.89
N TYR A 103 -6.85 -10.30 11.80
CA TYR A 103 -7.30 -9.02 12.35
C TYR A 103 -7.48 -7.98 11.23
N TRP A 104 -6.49 -7.81 10.37
CA TRP A 104 -6.54 -6.91 9.23
C TRP A 104 -7.69 -7.27 8.27
N ASN A 105 -7.89 -8.54 7.97
CA ASN A 105 -9.00 -9.03 7.16
C ASN A 105 -10.36 -8.67 7.76
N SER A 106 -10.50 -8.73 9.08
CA SER A 106 -11.73 -8.31 9.78
C SER A 106 -12.01 -6.82 9.59
N LYS A 107 -10.99 -5.95 9.73
CA LYS A 107 -11.13 -4.51 9.45
C LYS A 107 -11.53 -4.28 7.98
N TYR A 108 -10.85 -4.91 7.05
CA TYR A 108 -11.11 -4.78 5.62
C TYR A 108 -12.52 -5.21 5.24
N SER A 109 -12.99 -6.37 5.73
CA SER A 109 -14.32 -6.90 5.44
C SER A 109 -15.46 -6.05 6.01
N ASN A 110 -15.22 -5.40 7.15
CA ASN A 110 -16.18 -4.51 7.81
C ASN A 110 -16.10 -3.06 7.31
N ASN A 111 -15.26 -2.76 6.32
CA ASN A 111 -14.97 -1.41 5.84
C ASN A 111 -14.54 -0.44 6.97
N ALA A 112 -13.87 -0.97 8.00
CA ALA A 112 -13.36 -0.21 9.13
C ALA A 112 -12.01 0.44 8.78
N TYR A 113 -12.06 1.42 7.88
CA TYR A 113 -10.88 2.16 7.41
C TYR A 113 -10.69 3.39 8.28
N ASP A 114 -9.59 3.39 9.02
CA ASP A 114 -9.10 4.46 9.86
C ASP A 114 -7.63 4.77 9.51
N LYS A 115 -7.03 5.70 10.21
CA LYS A 115 -5.61 6.05 10.01
C LYS A 115 -4.69 4.86 10.25
N ASP A 116 -4.97 4.06 11.28
CA ASP A 116 -4.21 2.87 11.61
C ASP A 116 -4.27 1.84 10.47
N PHE A 117 -5.43 1.71 9.80
CA PHE A 117 -5.57 0.80 8.67
C PHE A 117 -4.58 1.09 7.53
N VAL A 118 -4.21 2.35 7.31
CA VAL A 118 -3.18 2.72 6.32
C VAL A 118 -1.83 2.13 6.73
N TYR A 119 -1.41 2.36 7.97
CA TYR A 119 -0.16 1.82 8.49
C TYR A 119 -0.14 0.31 8.52
N GLU A 120 -1.20 -0.30 9.05
CA GLU A 120 -1.36 -1.75 9.14
C GLU A 120 -1.34 -2.42 7.76
N THR A 121 -1.92 -1.78 6.74
CA THR A 121 -1.86 -2.28 5.36
C THR A 121 -0.42 -2.29 4.84
N VAL A 122 0.32 -1.21 5.02
CA VAL A 122 1.73 -1.14 4.60
C VAL A 122 2.57 -2.18 5.36
N LEU A 123 2.36 -2.32 6.67
CA LEU A 123 3.03 -3.31 7.50
C LEU A 123 2.72 -4.75 7.04
N LEU A 124 1.45 -5.07 6.82
CA LEU A 124 1.02 -6.38 6.31
C LEU A 124 1.73 -6.73 4.98
N LEU A 125 1.80 -5.76 4.06
CA LEU A 125 2.48 -5.94 2.78
C LEU A 125 3.99 -6.14 2.93
N LYS A 126 4.62 -5.50 3.93
CA LYS A 126 6.04 -5.72 4.22
C LYS A 126 6.31 -7.10 4.86
N MET A 127 5.36 -7.64 5.60
CA MET A 127 5.47 -8.96 6.25
C MET A 127 5.14 -10.12 5.29
N CYS A 128 4.33 -9.90 4.28
CA CYS A 128 3.93 -10.96 3.37
C CYS A 128 4.96 -11.25 2.28
N SER A 129 4.86 -12.45 1.68
CA SER A 129 5.75 -12.88 0.60
C SER A 129 5.66 -11.93 -0.60
N ASN A 130 6.82 -11.39 -1.03
CA ASN A 130 6.98 -10.50 -2.17
C ASN A 130 6.21 -9.17 -2.08
N SER A 131 5.69 -8.81 -0.92
CA SER A 131 4.81 -7.63 -0.73
C SER A 131 3.62 -7.62 -1.70
N MET A 132 3.14 -8.81 -2.07
CA MET A 132 2.14 -8.97 -3.13
C MET A 132 0.72 -8.88 -2.57
N VAL A 133 -0.12 -8.09 -3.21
CA VAL A 133 -1.56 -8.06 -2.93
C VAL A 133 -2.23 -9.29 -3.54
N ARG A 134 -2.86 -10.12 -2.72
CA ARG A 134 -3.57 -11.32 -3.16
C ARG A 134 -4.76 -11.61 -2.25
N PHE A 135 -5.91 -11.88 -2.88
CA PHE A 135 -7.14 -12.26 -2.19
C PHE A 135 -7.62 -13.64 -2.65
N ASN A 136 -8.29 -14.35 -1.75
CA ASN A 136 -8.98 -15.59 -2.06
C ASN A 136 -10.39 -15.31 -2.62
N LYS A 137 -11.12 -16.37 -2.99
CA LYS A 137 -12.48 -16.26 -3.53
C LYS A 137 -13.51 -15.68 -2.53
N LYS A 138 -13.16 -15.65 -1.23
CA LYS A 138 -14.02 -15.07 -0.19
C LYS A 138 -13.74 -13.57 0.02
N GLY A 139 -12.80 -12.97 -0.72
CA GLY A 139 -12.39 -11.58 -0.54
C GLY A 139 -11.46 -11.35 0.65
N GLU A 140 -10.79 -12.39 1.16
CA GLU A 140 -9.84 -12.28 2.25
C GLU A 140 -8.40 -12.22 1.69
N PHE A 141 -7.59 -11.30 2.20
CA PHE A 141 -6.15 -11.26 1.92
C PHE A 141 -5.51 -12.56 2.40
N ASN A 142 -4.85 -13.28 1.50
CA ASN A 142 -4.38 -14.63 1.77
C ASN A 142 -2.90 -14.88 1.41
N GLN A 143 -2.12 -13.82 1.24
CA GLN A 143 -0.69 -13.97 1.01
C GLN A 143 -0.01 -14.56 2.25
N GLY A 144 0.95 -15.45 2.03
CA GLY A 144 1.69 -16.11 3.09
C GLY A 144 2.75 -15.20 3.72
N PHE A 145 3.24 -15.60 4.90
CA PHE A 145 4.35 -14.93 5.55
C PHE A 145 5.64 -15.04 4.73
N ARG A 146 6.42 -13.98 4.66
CA ARG A 146 7.69 -13.96 3.90
C ARG A 146 8.82 -14.76 4.55
N GLY A 147 8.65 -15.15 5.83
CA GLY A 147 9.71 -15.70 6.66
C GLY A 147 10.57 -14.61 7.33
N LEU A 148 11.20 -14.97 8.43
CA LEU A 148 12.22 -14.14 9.07
C LEU A 148 13.59 -14.50 8.50
N ALA A 149 14.46 -13.52 8.34
CA ALA A 149 15.87 -13.80 8.06
C ALA A 149 16.44 -14.60 9.23
N SER A 150 17.25 -15.61 8.95
CA SER A 150 17.84 -16.49 9.96
C SER A 150 18.41 -15.70 11.15
N GLY A 151 17.97 -16.02 12.34
CA GLY A 151 18.44 -15.39 13.59
C GLY A 151 17.81 -14.04 13.96
N LYS A 152 16.82 -13.53 13.22
CA LYS A 152 16.09 -12.31 13.57
C LYS A 152 14.75 -12.61 14.21
N ILE A 153 14.50 -11.99 15.36
CA ILE A 153 13.25 -12.08 16.12
C ILE A 153 12.27 -10.97 15.70
N GLU A 154 12.78 -9.85 15.13
CA GLU A 154 11.96 -8.69 14.79
C GLU A 154 11.30 -8.83 13.41
N PHE A 155 9.99 -8.63 13.33
CA PHE A 155 9.27 -8.51 12.07
C PHE A 155 9.73 -7.29 11.26
N PHE A 156 10.04 -6.21 11.94
CA PHE A 156 10.42 -4.93 11.33
C PHE A 156 11.84 -4.54 11.76
N SER A 157 12.81 -4.76 10.88
CA SER A 157 14.16 -4.24 11.07
C SER A 157 14.21 -2.73 10.84
N ASN A 158 15.24 -2.05 11.40
CA ASN A 158 15.43 -0.62 11.17
C ASN A 158 15.44 -0.24 9.69
N ASN A 159 16.12 -0.99 8.83
CA ASN A 159 16.13 -0.73 7.38
C ASN A 159 14.75 -0.84 6.75
N MET A 160 13.89 -1.70 7.26
CA MET A 160 12.51 -1.82 6.79
C MET A 160 11.65 -0.67 7.29
N LYS A 161 11.82 -0.26 8.54
CA LYS A 161 11.19 0.92 9.12
C LYS A 161 11.51 2.16 8.29
N ASP A 162 12.78 2.41 7.99
CA ASP A 162 13.23 3.53 7.15
C ASP A 162 12.57 3.49 5.75
N SER A 163 12.44 2.29 5.17
CA SER A 163 11.75 2.13 3.89
C SER A 163 10.25 2.42 3.96
N ILE A 164 9.59 2.06 5.06
CA ILE A 164 8.17 2.37 5.29
C ILE A 164 7.98 3.87 5.48
N VAL A 165 8.77 4.49 6.33
CA VAL A 165 8.81 5.94 6.57
C VAL A 165 8.96 6.71 5.26
N SER A 166 9.95 6.33 4.45
CA SER A 166 10.19 6.98 3.15
C SER A 166 8.99 6.85 2.20
N GLN A 167 8.30 5.70 2.18
CA GLN A 167 7.12 5.52 1.34
C GLN A 167 5.92 6.32 1.83
N LEU A 168 5.66 6.35 3.13
CA LEU A 168 4.53 7.08 3.70
C LEU A 168 4.71 8.59 3.55
N ASN A 169 5.93 9.11 3.73
CA ASN A 169 6.26 10.52 3.47
C ASN A 169 6.01 10.96 2.02
N LEU A 170 6.13 10.06 1.06
CA LEU A 170 5.87 10.36 -0.35
C LEU A 170 4.38 10.30 -0.70
N LEU A 171 3.57 9.65 0.12
CA LEU A 171 2.13 9.48 -0.08
C LEU A 171 1.29 10.48 0.73
N SER A 172 1.87 11.08 1.77
CA SER A 172 1.27 12.14 2.61
C SER A 172 1.62 13.56 2.09
#